data_635942ddf1b249e0419f787db17fa3e8
#
_entry.id   635942ddf1b249e0419f787db17fa3e8
#
_cell.length_a   1.000
_cell.length_b   1.000
_cell.length_c   1.000
_cell.angle_alpha   90.00
_cell.angle_beta   90.00
_cell.angle_gamma   90.00
#
_symmetry.space_group_name_H-M   'P 1'
#
loop_
_entity.id
_entity.type
_entity.pdbx_description
1 polymer ?
#
loop_
_entity_poly.entity_id
_entity_poly.type
_entity_poly.pdbx_seq_one_letter_code
_entity_poly.pdbx_strand_id
1 'polypeptide(L)'
;MKERETMKKLTTSILVALFSVTIFTPTHVEASWLSKTWKKVEKSWNEAGKQSSTTGISSTSSSTIRLPQRSEYPRNFGIHQVVGHSLEAIEYQVLGVPMGATFRQVRNSLGEPTEINRGMRYGGVRFDMSFTKGDYYDNNVVDYIEITNRDATTHRGIAVGDTLEQVYNAYGRPTYIFDNNAWFYGAFMWNSDYISGIYFDNDGERVTKVHLHSH
;
A
#
# COMPACT_ATOMS: atom_id res chain seq x y z
N MET A 1 27.46 -9.06 -85.60
CA MET A 1 27.69 -7.62 -85.46
C MET A 1 27.86 -7.29 -83.99
N LYS A 2 28.94 -6.67 -83.66
CA LYS A 2 29.51 -6.41 -82.34
C LYS A 2 28.76 -5.22 -81.73
N GLU A 3 28.40 -5.31 -80.49
CA GLU A 3 28.42 -4.13 -79.61
C GLU A 3 28.80 -4.51 -78.21
N ARG A 4 29.74 -3.70 -77.67
CA ARG A 4 30.44 -3.88 -76.40
C ARG A 4 29.60 -3.19 -75.33
N GLU A 5 29.31 -3.93 -74.29
CA GLU A 5 28.79 -3.34 -73.09
C GLU A 5 29.94 -2.93 -72.15
N THR A 6 29.94 -1.69 -71.82
CA THR A 6 30.77 -1.07 -70.84
C THR A 6 30.27 -1.39 -69.43
N MET A 7 31.05 -2.18 -68.71
CA MET A 7 30.82 -2.42 -67.28
C MET A 7 31.04 -1.16 -66.46
N LYS A 8 29.99 -0.60 -65.94
CA LYS A 8 30.04 0.35 -64.87
C LYS A 8 30.15 -0.37 -63.54
N LYS A 9 31.32 -0.27 -62.92
CA LYS A 9 31.55 -0.76 -61.58
C LYS A 9 30.75 0.12 -60.59
N LEU A 10 29.66 -0.44 -60.04
CA LEU A 10 28.99 0.14 -58.87
C LEU A 10 29.70 -0.41 -57.65
N THR A 11 30.43 0.44 -56.97
CA THR A 11 30.95 0.17 -55.65
C THR A 11 29.85 0.28 -54.65
N THR A 12 29.34 -0.86 -54.19
CA THR A 12 28.37 -0.92 -53.14
C THR A 12 29.13 -0.79 -51.79
N SER A 13 29.05 0.38 -51.19
CA SER A 13 29.50 0.59 -49.82
C SER A 13 28.59 -0.18 -48.91
N ILE A 14 29.08 -1.28 -48.30
CA ILE A 14 28.41 -1.99 -47.25
C ILE A 14 28.59 -1.17 -45.99
N LEU A 15 27.56 -0.45 -45.58
CA LEU A 15 27.48 0.20 -44.27
C LEU A 15 27.18 -0.90 -43.24
N VAL A 16 28.21 -1.40 -42.58
CA VAL A 16 28.04 -2.30 -41.43
C VAL A 16 27.59 -1.46 -40.25
N ALA A 17 26.29 -1.41 -40.01
CA ALA A 17 25.75 -0.87 -38.78
C ALA A 17 26.05 -1.89 -37.67
N LEU A 18 27.07 -1.58 -36.87
CA LEU A 18 27.31 -2.24 -35.59
C LEU A 18 26.17 -1.95 -34.64
N PHE A 19 25.16 -2.82 -34.61
CA PHE A 19 24.23 -2.86 -33.51
C PHE A 19 25.00 -3.36 -32.28
N SER A 20 25.45 -2.44 -31.45
CA SER A 20 25.86 -2.74 -30.10
C SER A 20 24.62 -3.18 -29.33
N VAL A 21 24.44 -4.49 -29.27
CA VAL A 21 23.53 -5.13 -28.31
C VAL A 21 24.11 -4.84 -26.93
N THR A 22 23.67 -3.76 -26.30
CA THR A 22 23.84 -3.58 -24.88
C THR A 22 23.01 -4.67 -24.23
N ILE A 23 23.66 -5.74 -23.84
CA ILE A 23 23.12 -6.73 -22.92
C ILE A 23 22.86 -5.97 -21.63
N PHE A 24 21.60 -5.58 -21.42
CA PHE A 24 21.13 -5.19 -20.09
C PHE A 24 21.20 -6.46 -19.25
N THR A 25 22.35 -6.68 -18.61
CA THR A 25 22.36 -7.49 -17.42
C THR A 25 21.41 -6.82 -16.43
N PRO A 26 20.41 -7.51 -15.87
CA PRO A 26 19.65 -6.96 -14.77
C PRO A 26 20.67 -6.76 -13.63
N THR A 27 21.24 -5.57 -13.54
CA THR A 27 21.87 -5.15 -12.31
C THR A 27 20.81 -5.31 -11.25
N HIS A 28 21.07 -6.18 -10.29
CA HIS A 28 20.41 -6.16 -9.00
C HIS A 28 20.33 -4.70 -8.58
N VAL A 29 19.19 -4.08 -8.85
CA VAL A 29 18.83 -2.83 -8.19
C VAL A 29 18.52 -3.27 -6.78
N GLU A 30 19.59 -3.40 -6.01
CA GLU A 30 19.48 -3.56 -4.58
C GLU A 30 18.52 -2.46 -4.12
N ALA A 31 17.60 -2.83 -3.23
CA ALA A 31 16.66 -1.94 -2.58
C ALA A 31 17.39 -0.87 -1.71
N SER A 32 18.51 -0.37 -2.20
CA SER A 32 19.38 0.59 -1.50
C SER A 32 18.73 1.95 -1.35
N TRP A 33 17.77 2.30 -2.20
CA TRP A 33 16.99 3.53 -2.06
C TRP A 33 16.00 3.41 -0.90
N LEU A 34 15.36 2.24 -0.71
CA LEU A 34 14.49 1.95 0.43
C LEU A 34 15.29 2.01 1.73
N SER A 35 16.48 1.39 1.77
CA SER A 35 17.32 1.43 2.97
C SER A 35 17.86 2.83 3.29
N LYS A 36 18.12 3.65 2.27
CA LYS A 36 18.55 5.04 2.46
C LYS A 36 17.41 5.95 2.92
N THR A 37 16.21 5.76 2.39
CA THR A 37 15.01 6.49 2.80
C THR A 37 14.63 6.09 4.22
N TRP A 38 14.72 4.81 4.55
CA TRP A 38 14.42 4.29 5.88
C TRP A 38 15.40 4.80 6.94
N LYS A 39 16.70 4.78 6.67
CA LYS A 39 17.71 5.37 7.58
C LYS A 39 17.51 6.87 7.80
N LYS A 40 17.00 7.58 6.82
CA LYS A 40 16.71 9.01 6.95
C LYS A 40 15.48 9.27 7.82
N VAL A 41 14.47 8.43 7.70
CA VAL A 41 13.27 8.45 8.55
C VAL A 41 13.64 8.06 9.99
N GLU A 42 14.34 6.96 10.19
CA GLU A 42 14.81 6.49 11.50
C GLU A 42 15.69 7.53 12.21
N LYS A 43 16.58 8.20 11.49
CA LYS A 43 17.39 9.29 12.03
C LYS A 43 16.53 10.47 12.45
N SER A 44 15.54 10.87 11.65
CA SER A 44 14.60 11.95 11.98
C SER A 44 13.78 11.64 13.24
N TRP A 45 13.36 10.39 13.43
CA TRP A 45 12.63 9.95 14.63
C TRP A 45 13.52 9.92 15.86
N ASN A 46 14.76 9.46 15.74
CA ASN A 46 15.73 9.43 16.84
C ASN A 46 16.20 10.83 17.25
N GLU A 47 16.22 11.79 16.33
CA GLU A 47 16.54 13.19 16.61
C GLU A 47 15.36 13.91 17.26
N ALA A 48 14.12 13.65 16.83
CA ALA A 48 12.91 14.17 17.47
C ALA A 48 12.77 13.68 18.93
N GLY A 49 13.16 12.43 19.21
CA GLY A 49 13.16 11.87 20.56
C GLY A 49 14.25 12.43 21.49
N LYS A 50 15.33 13.00 20.93
CA LYS A 50 16.44 13.57 21.73
C LYS A 50 16.29 15.06 22.04
N GLN A 51 15.38 15.76 21.38
CA GLN A 51 15.15 17.20 21.61
C GLN A 51 14.18 17.49 22.75
N SER A 52 13.71 16.47 23.48
CA SER A 52 12.76 16.61 24.58
C SER A 52 13.41 16.66 25.97
N SER A 53 14.72 16.87 26.07
CA SER A 53 15.37 17.00 27.38
C SER A 53 16.39 18.13 27.40
N THR A 54 15.94 19.37 27.42
CA THR A 54 16.52 20.51 28.14
C THR A 54 15.85 21.82 27.67
N THR A 55 14.83 22.27 28.31
CA THR A 55 14.66 23.66 28.82
C THR A 55 13.31 23.71 29.56
N GLY A 56 13.36 24.10 30.78
CA GLY A 56 12.21 24.19 31.63
C GLY A 56 11.24 25.31 31.26
N ILE A 57 10.06 25.19 31.86
CA ILE A 57 9.04 26.21 32.09
C ILE A 57 8.07 26.41 30.91
N SER A 58 7.01 25.68 30.98
CA SER A 58 5.61 26.16 31.10
C SER A 58 4.73 24.93 31.13
N SER A 59 3.97 24.76 32.19
CA SER A 59 2.86 23.85 32.30
C SER A 59 1.77 24.22 31.28
N THR A 60 2.00 23.88 30.02
CA THR A 60 0.95 23.76 29.07
C THR A 60 0.28 22.43 29.36
N SER A 61 -0.93 22.47 29.91
CA SER A 61 -1.78 21.31 30.07
C SER A 61 -1.75 20.49 28.78
N SER A 62 -1.04 19.37 28.79
CA SER A 62 -1.18 18.34 27.75
C SER A 62 -2.64 17.93 27.80
N SER A 63 -3.47 18.45 26.93
CA SER A 63 -4.80 17.94 26.74
C SER A 63 -4.64 16.50 26.27
N THR A 64 -4.75 15.56 27.20
CA THR A 64 -4.78 14.14 26.89
C THR A 64 -5.92 13.94 25.90
N ILE A 65 -5.59 13.57 24.67
CA ILE A 65 -6.61 13.30 23.65
C ILE A 65 -7.47 12.16 24.17
N ARG A 66 -8.76 12.43 24.36
CA ARG A 66 -9.71 11.38 24.70
C ARG A 66 -10.04 10.58 23.45
N LEU A 67 -9.55 9.36 23.40
CA LEU A 67 -9.86 8.42 22.32
C LEU A 67 -11.32 7.95 22.41
N PRO A 68 -12.01 7.80 21.27
CA PRO A 68 -13.40 7.34 21.23
C PRO A 68 -13.50 5.88 21.68
N GLN A 69 -14.64 5.54 22.29
CA GLN A 69 -14.92 4.20 22.80
C GLN A 69 -16.01 3.54 21.95
N ARG A 70 -16.02 2.19 21.87
CA ARG A 70 -17.08 1.43 21.18
C ARG A 70 -18.51 1.83 21.63
N SER A 71 -18.68 2.11 22.90
CA SER A 71 -19.97 2.50 23.52
C SER A 71 -20.53 3.83 23.01
N GLU A 72 -19.71 4.64 22.34
CA GLU A 72 -20.13 5.92 21.75
C GLU A 72 -20.77 5.75 20.35
N TYR A 73 -20.78 4.54 19.82
CA TYR A 73 -21.30 4.23 18.49
C TYR A 73 -22.59 3.39 18.59
N PRO A 74 -23.56 3.60 17.68
CA PRO A 74 -24.77 2.80 17.63
C PRO A 74 -24.46 1.30 17.49
N ARG A 75 -25.33 0.46 18.04
CA ARG A 75 -25.24 -1.00 17.86
C ARG A 75 -25.90 -1.45 16.56
N ASN A 76 -26.91 -0.71 16.12
CA ASN A 76 -27.71 -1.04 14.94
C ASN A 76 -27.96 0.23 14.12
N PHE A 77 -28.15 0.04 12.84
CA PHE A 77 -28.56 1.06 11.88
C PHE A 77 -29.81 0.61 11.12
N GLY A 78 -30.40 1.49 10.33
CA GLY A 78 -31.45 1.10 9.40
C GLY A 78 -30.95 0.08 8.38
N ILE A 79 -31.81 -0.84 7.94
CA ILE A 79 -31.49 -1.81 6.90
C ILE A 79 -31.01 -1.07 5.65
N HIS A 80 -29.86 -1.46 5.09
CA HIS A 80 -29.20 -0.84 3.94
C HIS A 80 -28.83 0.64 4.15
N GLN A 81 -28.78 1.10 5.38
CA GLN A 81 -28.27 2.43 5.68
C GLN A 81 -26.77 2.48 5.40
N VAL A 82 -26.34 3.47 4.62
CA VAL A 82 -24.91 3.78 4.42
C VAL A 82 -24.39 4.55 5.62
N VAL A 83 -23.30 4.10 6.19
CA VAL A 83 -22.61 4.72 7.34
C VAL A 83 -21.21 5.13 6.89
N GLY A 84 -20.88 6.39 7.17
CA GLY A 84 -19.58 6.96 6.80
C GLY A 84 -19.51 7.44 5.36
N HIS A 85 -18.28 7.69 4.92
CA HIS A 85 -17.96 8.20 3.59
C HIS A 85 -16.77 7.42 3.03
N SER A 86 -16.77 7.16 1.72
CA SER A 86 -15.63 6.54 1.04
C SER A 86 -14.39 7.41 1.22
N LEU A 87 -13.26 6.78 1.43
CA LEU A 87 -11.96 7.44 1.43
C LEU A 87 -11.56 7.79 0.00
N GLU A 88 -10.56 8.65 -0.13
CA GLU A 88 -9.98 8.94 -1.44
C GLU A 88 -9.23 7.71 -2.00
N ALA A 89 -9.19 7.59 -3.33
CA ALA A 89 -8.57 6.42 -3.98
C ALA A 89 -7.11 6.17 -3.55
N ILE A 90 -6.37 7.24 -3.21
CA ILE A 90 -4.99 7.15 -2.75
C ILE A 90 -4.85 6.41 -1.40
N GLU A 91 -5.90 6.40 -0.57
CA GLU A 91 -5.92 5.70 0.71
C GLU A 91 -5.99 4.17 0.55
N TYR A 92 -6.44 3.70 -0.62
CA TYR A 92 -6.59 2.29 -0.94
C TYR A 92 -5.38 1.71 -1.65
N GLN A 93 -4.17 2.11 -1.25
CA GLN A 93 -2.93 1.56 -1.78
C GLN A 93 -1.92 1.24 -0.67
N VAL A 94 -1.15 0.18 -0.89
CA VAL A 94 -0.07 -0.26 0.00
C VAL A 94 1.14 -0.62 -0.86
N LEU A 95 2.34 -0.17 -0.48
CA LEU A 95 3.58 -0.37 -1.25
C LEU A 95 3.48 0.11 -2.71
N GLY A 96 2.64 1.12 -2.97
CA GLY A 96 2.40 1.63 -4.32
C GLY A 96 1.46 0.77 -5.17
N VAL A 97 0.88 -0.30 -4.60
CA VAL A 97 -0.12 -1.15 -5.25
C VAL A 97 -1.52 -0.71 -4.83
N PRO A 98 -2.37 -0.23 -5.76
CA PRO A 98 -3.73 0.15 -5.44
C PRO A 98 -4.66 -1.06 -5.37
N MET A 99 -5.76 -0.92 -4.65
CA MET A 99 -6.93 -1.79 -4.82
C MET A 99 -7.35 -1.80 -6.28
N GLY A 100 -7.85 -2.94 -6.76
CA GLY A 100 -8.18 -3.14 -8.18
C GLY A 100 -6.98 -3.43 -9.08
N ALA A 101 -5.74 -3.42 -8.56
CA ALA A 101 -4.57 -3.85 -9.32
C ALA A 101 -4.69 -5.33 -9.70
N THR A 102 -4.34 -5.67 -10.95
CA THR A 102 -4.30 -7.07 -11.39
C THR A 102 -3.09 -7.79 -10.81
N PHE A 103 -3.14 -9.12 -10.77
CA PHE A 103 -2.03 -9.98 -10.39
C PHE A 103 -0.71 -9.58 -11.09
N ARG A 104 -0.80 -9.34 -12.39
CA ARG A 104 0.36 -8.93 -13.20
C ARG A 104 0.92 -7.57 -12.75
N GLN A 105 0.07 -6.60 -12.44
CA GLN A 105 0.48 -5.28 -11.97
C GLN A 105 1.18 -5.37 -10.61
N VAL A 106 0.67 -6.17 -9.68
CA VAL A 106 1.31 -6.40 -8.38
C VAL A 106 2.72 -6.98 -8.57
N ARG A 107 2.86 -8.05 -9.37
CA ARG A 107 4.17 -8.66 -9.65
C ARG A 107 5.12 -7.71 -10.37
N ASN A 108 4.64 -6.91 -11.31
CA ASN A 108 5.47 -5.91 -11.99
C ASN A 108 5.98 -4.83 -11.02
N SER A 109 5.20 -4.50 -10.00
CA SER A 109 5.57 -3.47 -9.02
C SER A 109 6.47 -4.00 -7.90
N LEU A 110 6.20 -5.21 -7.40
CA LEU A 110 6.84 -5.75 -6.20
C LEU A 110 7.78 -6.94 -6.47
N GLY A 111 7.79 -7.48 -7.69
CA GLY A 111 8.54 -8.69 -8.04
C GLY A 111 7.77 -9.97 -7.69
N GLU A 112 8.51 -11.06 -7.51
CA GLU A 112 7.90 -12.35 -7.16
C GLU A 112 7.48 -12.37 -5.68
N PRO A 113 6.24 -12.82 -5.39
CA PRO A 113 5.78 -12.96 -4.02
C PRO A 113 6.50 -14.10 -3.29
N THR A 114 6.59 -14.00 -1.97
CA THR A 114 7.14 -15.07 -1.13
C THR A 114 6.20 -16.26 -1.01
N GLU A 115 4.90 -16.05 -1.22
CA GLU A 115 3.87 -17.08 -1.17
C GLU A 115 2.70 -16.70 -2.08
N ILE A 116 2.11 -17.70 -2.75
CA ILE A 116 0.88 -17.57 -3.53
C ILE A 116 -0.14 -18.57 -2.98
N ASN A 117 -1.16 -18.06 -2.29
CA ASN A 117 -2.27 -18.85 -1.79
C ASN A 117 -3.50 -17.95 -1.65
N ARG A 118 -4.47 -18.03 -2.56
CA ARG A 118 -5.61 -17.13 -2.72
C ARG A 118 -5.27 -15.65 -2.93
N GLY A 119 -4.02 -15.28 -2.82
CA GLY A 119 -3.47 -13.96 -2.98
C GLY A 119 -1.95 -14.04 -3.04
N MET A 120 -1.29 -12.90 -2.95
CA MET A 120 0.16 -12.79 -2.99
C MET A 120 0.67 -12.19 -1.69
N ARG A 121 1.68 -12.84 -1.10
CA ARG A 121 2.33 -12.37 0.12
C ARG A 121 3.72 -11.79 -0.19
N TYR A 122 3.99 -10.65 0.39
CA TYR A 122 5.28 -9.96 0.37
C TYR A 122 5.65 -9.60 1.80
N GLY A 123 6.39 -10.50 2.48
CA GLY A 123 6.66 -10.34 3.91
C GLY A 123 5.38 -10.29 4.74
N GLY A 124 5.19 -9.23 5.49
CA GLY A 124 3.99 -9.01 6.31
C GLY A 124 2.79 -8.43 5.55
N VAL A 125 2.90 -8.21 4.24
CA VAL A 125 1.80 -7.69 3.42
C VAL A 125 1.21 -8.79 2.55
N ARG A 126 -0.12 -8.91 2.55
CA ARG A 126 -0.86 -9.84 1.69
C ARG A 126 -1.88 -9.08 0.85
N PHE A 127 -1.84 -9.34 -0.45
CA PHE A 127 -2.81 -8.87 -1.44
C PHE A 127 -3.71 -10.03 -1.82
N ASP A 128 -4.96 -10.03 -1.35
CA ASP A 128 -5.95 -11.02 -1.75
C ASP A 128 -6.67 -10.57 -3.01
N MET A 129 -7.12 -11.53 -3.78
CA MET A 129 -7.72 -11.28 -5.08
C MET A 129 -9.08 -11.92 -5.18
N SER A 130 -10.04 -11.16 -5.68
CA SER A 130 -11.34 -11.72 -6.05
C SER A 130 -11.18 -12.76 -7.15
N PHE A 131 -11.81 -13.92 -6.94
CA PHE A 131 -11.82 -14.99 -7.92
C PHE A 131 -12.83 -14.71 -9.02
N THR A 132 -12.36 -14.34 -10.20
CA THR A 132 -13.18 -14.42 -11.41
C THR A 132 -13.01 -15.80 -12.01
N LYS A 133 -14.11 -16.53 -12.16
CA LYS A 133 -14.13 -17.91 -12.67
C LYS A 133 -13.47 -17.97 -14.06
N GLY A 134 -12.33 -18.65 -14.17
CA GLY A 134 -11.69 -19.00 -15.43
C GLY A 134 -10.34 -18.37 -15.73
N ASP A 135 -9.97 -17.26 -15.08
CA ASP A 135 -8.71 -16.55 -15.36
C ASP A 135 -7.98 -16.23 -14.05
N TYR A 136 -7.24 -17.22 -13.57
CA TYR A 136 -6.63 -17.18 -12.23
C TYR A 136 -5.56 -16.09 -12.08
N TYR A 137 -4.95 -15.62 -13.16
CA TYR A 137 -3.75 -14.78 -13.05
C TYR A 137 -3.86 -13.39 -13.67
N ASP A 138 -4.64 -13.21 -14.69
CA ASP A 138 -4.59 -11.95 -15.47
C ASP A 138 -5.77 -11.01 -15.21
N ASN A 139 -6.94 -11.54 -14.80
CA ASN A 139 -8.15 -10.75 -14.58
C ASN A 139 -8.56 -10.62 -13.11
N ASN A 140 -7.90 -11.36 -12.20
CA ASN A 140 -8.15 -11.18 -10.78
C ASN A 140 -7.55 -9.86 -10.33
N VAL A 141 -8.32 -9.13 -9.53
CA VAL A 141 -7.92 -7.84 -8.98
C VAL A 141 -7.86 -7.90 -7.45
N VAL A 142 -6.96 -7.10 -6.91
CA VAL A 142 -6.84 -6.92 -5.47
C VAL A 142 -8.11 -6.29 -4.93
N ASP A 143 -8.80 -6.96 -4.04
CA ASP A 143 -10.00 -6.49 -3.34
C ASP A 143 -9.82 -6.41 -1.82
N TYR A 144 -8.72 -6.99 -1.33
CA TYR A 144 -8.35 -6.97 0.08
C TYR A 144 -6.83 -6.88 0.23
N ILE A 145 -6.36 -6.02 1.14
CA ILE A 145 -4.95 -5.92 1.51
C ILE A 145 -4.83 -6.06 3.02
N GLU A 146 -3.92 -6.90 3.48
CA GLU A 146 -3.63 -7.10 4.90
C GLU A 146 -2.17 -6.77 5.21
N ILE A 147 -1.94 -6.02 6.30
CA ILE A 147 -0.62 -5.68 6.83
C ILE A 147 -0.54 -6.23 8.26
N THR A 148 0.40 -7.14 8.50
CA THR A 148 0.55 -7.85 9.78
C THR A 148 1.81 -7.47 10.56
N ASN A 149 2.66 -6.64 9.98
CA ASN A 149 3.89 -6.13 10.63
C ASN A 149 4.24 -4.73 10.11
N ARG A 150 5.45 -4.26 10.36
CA ARG A 150 5.92 -2.91 9.97
C ARG A 150 6.55 -2.85 8.56
N ASP A 151 6.37 -3.88 7.73
CA ASP A 151 6.93 -3.88 6.34
C ASP A 151 6.23 -2.85 5.46
N ALA A 152 5.03 -2.42 5.83
CA ALA A 152 4.28 -1.38 5.13
C ALA A 152 3.50 -0.49 6.10
N THR A 153 3.08 0.66 5.57
CA THR A 153 2.21 1.62 6.24
C THR A 153 0.98 1.90 5.37
N THR A 154 -0.07 2.43 5.98
CA THR A 154 -1.15 3.07 5.23
C THR A 154 -0.63 4.33 4.52
N HIS A 155 -1.44 4.91 3.63
CA HIS A 155 -1.09 6.17 2.95
C HIS A 155 -0.75 7.30 3.94
N ARG A 156 -1.42 7.35 5.09
CA ARG A 156 -1.14 8.35 6.15
C ARG A 156 -0.05 7.93 7.13
N GLY A 157 0.70 6.89 6.82
CA GLY A 157 1.91 6.50 7.56
C GLY A 157 1.69 5.64 8.79
N ILE A 158 0.49 5.10 9.01
CA ILE A 158 0.22 4.20 10.14
C ILE A 158 0.67 2.79 9.83
N ALA A 159 1.42 2.21 10.76
CA ALA A 159 1.92 0.83 10.73
C ALA A 159 1.40 -0.01 11.91
N VAL A 160 1.56 -1.32 11.81
CA VAL A 160 1.38 -2.23 12.95
C VAL A 160 2.35 -1.84 14.08
N GLY A 161 1.85 -1.80 15.31
CA GLY A 161 2.57 -1.36 16.51
C GLY A 161 2.45 0.14 16.83
N ASP A 162 1.89 0.96 15.93
CA ASP A 162 1.60 2.35 16.22
C ASP A 162 0.43 2.46 17.22
N THR A 163 0.38 3.54 17.99
CA THR A 163 -0.65 3.74 18.99
C THR A 163 -1.97 4.17 18.38
N LEU A 164 -3.10 3.91 19.06
CA LEU A 164 -4.41 4.42 18.65
C LEU A 164 -4.46 5.95 18.65
N GLU A 165 -3.65 6.63 19.46
CA GLU A 165 -3.49 8.07 19.42
C GLU A 165 -2.86 8.54 18.09
N GLN A 166 -1.85 7.80 17.58
CA GLN A 166 -1.26 8.08 16.27
C GLN A 166 -2.27 7.87 15.15
N VAL A 167 -3.09 6.80 15.23
CA VAL A 167 -4.19 6.57 14.29
C VAL A 167 -5.19 7.73 14.32
N TYR A 168 -5.60 8.15 15.53
CA TYR A 168 -6.54 9.26 15.70
C TYR A 168 -5.99 10.58 15.16
N ASN A 169 -4.70 10.85 15.37
CA ASN A 169 -4.05 12.05 14.86
C ASN A 169 -3.97 12.06 13.32
N ALA A 170 -3.79 10.88 12.69
CA ALA A 170 -3.70 10.74 11.25
C ALA A 170 -5.07 10.73 10.55
N TYR A 171 -6.06 10.09 11.14
CA TYR A 171 -7.36 9.82 10.51
C TYR A 171 -8.55 10.55 11.17
N GLY A 172 -8.35 11.09 12.36
CA GLY A 172 -9.43 11.69 13.16
C GLY A 172 -10.30 10.63 13.84
N ARG A 173 -11.56 11.00 14.10
CA ARG A 173 -12.53 10.09 14.70
C ARG A 173 -12.90 8.98 13.73
N PRO A 174 -12.81 7.67 14.13
CA PRO A 174 -13.24 6.58 13.26
C PRO A 174 -14.72 6.68 12.88
N THR A 175 -15.04 6.23 11.69
CA THR A 175 -16.43 6.11 11.21
C THR A 175 -17.23 5.19 12.12
N TYR A 176 -16.59 4.10 12.54
CA TYR A 176 -17.18 3.11 13.41
C TYR A 176 -16.12 2.37 14.22
N ILE A 177 -16.50 1.89 15.41
CA ILE A 177 -15.71 0.95 16.19
C ILE A 177 -16.53 -0.33 16.33
N PHE A 178 -15.99 -1.44 15.84
CA PHE A 178 -16.66 -2.74 15.87
C PHE A 178 -16.62 -3.37 17.28
N ASP A 179 -17.37 -4.43 17.49
CA ASP A 179 -17.47 -5.10 18.80
C ASP A 179 -16.15 -5.77 19.22
N ASN A 180 -15.27 -6.09 18.27
CA ASN A 180 -13.89 -6.52 18.51
C ASN A 180 -12.91 -5.36 18.73
N ASN A 181 -13.41 -4.14 18.96
CA ASN A 181 -12.66 -2.89 19.09
C ASN A 181 -11.89 -2.45 17.83
N ALA A 182 -12.03 -3.08 16.68
CA ALA A 182 -11.41 -2.61 15.46
C ALA A 182 -11.95 -1.22 15.07
N TRP A 183 -11.04 -0.30 14.78
CA TRP A 183 -11.38 1.05 14.30
C TRP A 183 -11.52 1.04 12.78
N PHE A 184 -12.63 1.54 12.29
CA PHE A 184 -12.94 1.58 10.87
C PHE A 184 -13.03 3.01 10.35
N TYR A 185 -12.42 3.24 9.20
CA TYR A 185 -12.46 4.48 8.43
C TYR A 185 -12.89 4.18 7.00
N GLY A 186 -13.99 4.76 6.56
CA GLY A 186 -14.55 4.50 5.24
C GLY A 186 -16.07 4.53 5.24
N ALA A 187 -16.68 3.75 4.36
CA ALA A 187 -18.13 3.59 4.25
C ALA A 187 -18.52 2.11 4.26
N PHE A 188 -19.62 1.80 4.92
CA PHE A 188 -20.24 0.48 4.82
C PHE A 188 -21.77 0.64 4.76
N MET A 189 -22.44 -0.41 4.25
CA MET A 189 -23.90 -0.47 4.23
C MET A 189 -24.35 -1.53 5.23
N TRP A 190 -25.23 -1.12 6.18
CA TRP A 190 -25.68 -2.02 7.22
C TRP A 190 -26.52 -3.18 6.66
N ASN A 191 -26.26 -4.41 7.12
CA ASN A 191 -26.83 -5.65 6.60
C ASN A 191 -26.60 -5.86 5.09
N SER A 192 -25.41 -5.53 4.62
CA SER A 192 -24.94 -5.76 3.25
C SER A 192 -23.46 -6.14 3.28
N ASP A 193 -22.99 -6.76 2.22
CA ASP A 193 -21.57 -7.06 2.02
C ASP A 193 -20.77 -5.83 1.55
N TYR A 194 -21.46 -4.70 1.27
CA TYR A 194 -20.79 -3.48 0.85
C TYR A 194 -19.99 -2.88 2.00
N ILE A 195 -18.68 -2.87 1.83
CA ILE A 195 -17.75 -2.25 2.75
C ILE A 195 -16.52 -1.75 1.99
N SER A 196 -16.17 -0.48 2.20
CA SER A 196 -15.02 0.14 1.56
C SER A 196 -14.32 1.03 2.57
N GLY A 197 -13.11 0.63 2.99
CA GLY A 197 -12.37 1.37 4.01
C GLY A 197 -11.17 0.64 4.57
N ILE A 198 -10.62 1.23 5.61
CA ILE A 198 -9.45 0.76 6.34
C ILE A 198 -9.88 0.38 7.76
N TYR A 199 -9.45 -0.80 8.18
CA TYR A 199 -9.57 -1.29 9.55
C TYR A 199 -8.23 -1.24 10.26
N PHE A 200 -8.25 -0.81 11.49
CA PHE A 200 -7.15 -0.94 12.43
C PHE A 200 -7.58 -1.87 13.56
N ASP A 201 -7.23 -3.16 13.44
CA ASP A 201 -7.32 -4.09 14.56
C ASP A 201 -6.32 -3.66 15.61
N ASN A 202 -6.67 -3.77 16.88
CA ASN A 202 -5.84 -3.28 17.98
C ASN A 202 -6.05 -4.09 19.26
N ASP A 203 -5.12 -3.96 20.19
CA ASP A 203 -5.15 -4.58 21.53
C ASP A 203 -5.72 -3.64 22.61
N GLY A 204 -6.23 -2.48 22.20
CA GLY A 204 -6.70 -1.41 23.09
C GLY A 204 -5.72 -0.25 23.23
N GLU A 205 -4.47 -0.45 22.85
CA GLU A 205 -3.42 0.58 22.88
C GLU A 205 -2.75 0.77 21.52
N ARG A 206 -2.47 -0.34 20.82
CA ARG A 206 -1.69 -0.38 19.59
C ARG A 206 -2.36 -1.16 18.49
N VAL A 207 -2.08 -0.75 17.28
CA VAL A 207 -2.47 -1.45 16.05
C VAL A 207 -1.77 -2.81 16.00
N THR A 208 -2.54 -3.88 15.88
CA THR A 208 -2.04 -5.26 15.74
C THR A 208 -2.10 -5.74 14.30
N LYS A 209 -3.01 -5.17 13.51
CA LYS A 209 -3.16 -5.47 12.08
C LYS A 209 -3.87 -4.30 11.40
N VAL A 210 -3.53 -4.06 10.14
CA VAL A 210 -4.28 -3.15 9.26
C VAL A 210 -4.82 -3.94 8.08
N HIS A 211 -6.06 -3.71 7.71
CA HIS A 211 -6.59 -4.27 6.49
C HIS A 211 -7.51 -3.31 5.75
N LEU A 212 -7.45 -3.38 4.43
CA LEU A 212 -8.18 -2.53 3.52
C LEU A 212 -9.16 -3.39 2.72
N HIS A 213 -10.38 -2.91 2.56
CA HIS A 213 -11.41 -3.49 1.73
C HIS A 213 -11.90 -2.49 0.70
N SER A 214 -12.28 -2.98 -0.48
CA SER A 214 -12.98 -2.21 -1.51
C SER A 214 -13.97 -3.12 -2.24
N HIS A 215 -15.24 -3.01 -1.92
CA HIS A 215 -16.35 -3.70 -2.60
C HIS A 215 -17.35 -2.69 -3.12
#